data_c0f113fa2d560d886783430a8ee21d55
#
_entry.id   c0f113fa2d560d886783430a8ee21d55
#
_cell.length_a   1.000
_cell.length_b   1.000
_cell.length_c   1.000
_cell.angle_alpha   90.00
_cell.angle_beta   90.00
_cell.angle_gamma   90.00
#
_symmetry.space_group_name_H-M   'P 1'
#
loop_
_entity.id
_entity.type
_entity.pdbx_description
1 polymer ?
#
loop_
_entity_poly.entity_id
_entity_poly.type
_entity_poly.pdbx_seq_one_letter_code
_entity_poly.pdbx_strand_id
1 'polypeptide(L)'
;MIKGLDELEVITLFVEDVPAAKDFYQNVLGLEVIYEDADSAVVKLQNLLVNLLTVDNAPTLVAPSPVGAAGAGARLLLTIAVENADATCEELEKHGVRILNGPIDRPWGRRTAAFADPAGNVWEIAQVLPDA
;
A
#
# COMPACT_ATOMS: atom_id res chain seq x y z
N MET A 1 8.69 2.89 -30.36
CA MET A 1 8.21 2.54 -29.01
C MET A 1 9.14 1.52 -28.39
N ILE A 2 9.37 1.67 -27.11
CA ILE A 2 10.21 0.74 -26.36
C ILE A 2 9.36 -0.45 -25.94
N LYS A 3 9.89 -1.67 -26.09
CA LYS A 3 9.21 -2.90 -25.69
C LYS A 3 9.74 -3.37 -24.34
N GLY A 4 8.93 -4.17 -23.61
CA GLY A 4 9.36 -4.81 -22.38
C GLY A 4 9.24 -3.95 -21.13
N LEU A 5 8.43 -2.86 -21.17
CA LEU A 5 8.24 -1.96 -20.03
C LEU A 5 6.82 -2.04 -19.46
N ASP A 6 6.22 -3.21 -19.47
CA ASP A 6 4.80 -3.40 -19.14
C ASP A 6 4.56 -4.37 -17.95
N GLU A 7 5.59 -4.62 -17.14
CA GLU A 7 5.47 -5.49 -15.97
C GLU A 7 6.15 -4.87 -14.76
N LEU A 8 5.38 -4.70 -13.69
CA LEU A 8 5.94 -4.23 -12.43
C LEU A 8 6.49 -5.41 -11.63
N GLU A 9 7.71 -5.28 -11.15
CA GLU A 9 8.33 -6.24 -10.25
C GLU A 9 8.19 -5.81 -8.80
N VAL A 10 8.52 -4.56 -8.52
CA VAL A 10 8.58 -4.03 -7.15
C VAL A 10 8.00 -2.63 -7.12
N ILE A 11 7.20 -2.37 -6.09
CA ILE A 11 6.80 -1.02 -5.70
C ILE A 11 7.61 -0.69 -4.44
N THR A 12 8.36 0.40 -4.47
CA THR A 12 9.07 0.88 -3.29
C THR A 12 8.29 2.01 -2.65
N LEU A 13 7.93 1.83 -1.38
CA LEU A 13 7.28 2.85 -0.57
C LEU A 13 8.31 3.44 0.38
N PHE A 14 8.38 4.76 0.44
CA PHE A 14 9.30 5.44 1.34
C PHE A 14 8.61 5.62 2.70
N VAL A 15 9.30 5.20 3.74
CA VAL A 15 8.76 5.18 5.10
C VAL A 15 9.76 5.79 6.07
N GLU A 16 9.27 6.43 7.11
CA GLU A 16 10.11 7.01 8.14
C GLU A 16 10.63 5.94 9.11
N ASP A 17 9.80 4.93 9.39
CA ASP A 17 10.06 3.89 10.39
C ASP A 17 9.80 2.51 9.78
N VAL A 18 10.88 1.83 9.39
CA VAL A 18 10.77 0.50 8.77
C VAL A 18 10.17 -0.54 9.71
N PRO A 19 10.56 -0.63 11.00
CA PRO A 19 9.90 -1.58 11.91
C PRO A 19 8.39 -1.38 12.03
N ALA A 20 7.92 -0.13 12.14
CA ALA A 20 6.48 0.16 12.21
C ALA A 20 5.77 -0.21 10.91
N ALA A 21 6.37 0.12 9.76
CA ALA A 21 5.80 -0.23 8.45
C ALA A 21 5.76 -1.75 8.28
N LYS A 22 6.84 -2.44 8.58
CA LYS A 22 6.90 -3.90 8.51
C LYS A 22 5.82 -4.54 9.36
N ASP A 23 5.65 -4.09 10.60
CA ASP A 23 4.63 -4.61 11.51
C ASP A 23 3.24 -4.48 10.89
N PHE A 24 2.95 -3.33 10.30
CA PHE A 24 1.67 -3.09 9.62
C PHE A 24 1.43 -4.09 8.48
N TYR A 25 2.39 -4.23 7.57
CA TYR A 25 2.20 -5.11 6.42
C TYR A 25 2.17 -6.59 6.80
N GLN A 26 2.96 -6.99 7.79
CA GLN A 26 3.01 -8.38 8.26
C GLN A 26 1.82 -8.74 9.13
N ASN A 27 1.50 -7.92 10.13
CA ASN A 27 0.53 -8.29 11.17
C ASN A 27 -0.87 -7.77 10.93
N VAL A 28 -1.04 -6.69 10.16
CA VAL A 28 -2.37 -6.20 9.77
C VAL A 28 -2.78 -6.78 8.43
N LEU A 29 -1.94 -6.63 7.39
CA LEU A 29 -2.27 -7.12 6.05
C LEU A 29 -1.92 -8.61 5.83
N GLY A 30 -1.20 -9.23 6.75
CA GLY A 30 -0.87 -10.65 6.67
C GLY A 30 0.12 -11.02 5.57
N LEU A 31 0.97 -10.09 5.16
CA LEU A 31 1.93 -10.33 4.08
C LEU A 31 3.22 -10.95 4.61
N GLU A 32 3.82 -11.81 3.80
CA GLU A 32 5.08 -12.45 4.14
C GLU A 32 6.25 -11.47 3.98
N VAL A 33 7.08 -11.35 5.02
CA VAL A 33 8.34 -10.61 4.95
C VAL A 33 9.39 -11.56 4.39
N ILE A 34 9.95 -11.23 3.23
CA ILE A 34 10.92 -12.10 2.55
C ILE A 34 12.36 -11.59 2.65
N TYR A 35 12.55 -10.37 3.10
CA TYR A 35 13.87 -9.77 3.30
C TYR A 35 13.74 -8.59 4.27
N GLU A 36 14.75 -8.39 5.10
CA GLU A 36 14.87 -7.17 5.89
C GLU A 36 16.33 -6.90 6.26
N ASP A 37 16.66 -5.61 6.38
CA ASP A 37 17.90 -5.13 6.91
C ASP A 37 17.64 -3.87 7.76
N ALA A 38 18.70 -3.13 8.12
CA ALA A 38 18.55 -1.95 8.98
C ALA A 38 17.71 -0.82 8.33
N ASP A 39 17.66 -0.78 6.99
CA ASP A 39 17.09 0.34 6.24
C ASP A 39 15.88 -0.03 5.40
N SER A 40 15.55 -1.30 5.30
CA SER A 40 14.47 -1.77 4.44
C SER A 40 13.84 -3.07 4.92
N ALA A 41 12.64 -3.32 4.42
CA ALA A 41 11.97 -4.62 4.52
C ALA A 41 11.19 -4.86 3.23
N VAL A 42 11.18 -6.10 2.75
CA VAL A 42 10.43 -6.46 1.55
C VAL A 42 9.31 -7.41 1.93
N VAL A 43 8.10 -7.07 1.53
CA VAL A 43 6.92 -7.91 1.72
C VAL A 43 6.40 -8.39 0.38
N LYS A 44 5.80 -9.57 0.37
CA LYS A 44 5.36 -10.23 -0.85
C LYS A 44 3.85 -10.20 -0.98
N LEU A 45 3.37 -9.67 -2.13
CA LEU A 45 2.02 -9.86 -2.61
C LEU A 45 2.03 -11.01 -3.63
N GLN A 46 0.85 -11.44 -4.11
CA GLN A 46 0.79 -12.54 -5.08
C GLN A 46 1.47 -12.21 -6.40
N ASN A 47 1.41 -10.97 -6.82
CA ASN A 47 1.82 -10.57 -8.18
C ASN A 47 3.02 -9.62 -8.22
N LEU A 48 3.49 -9.12 -7.09
CA LEU A 48 4.66 -8.24 -7.02
C LEU A 48 5.19 -8.14 -5.59
N LEU A 49 6.31 -7.46 -5.44
CA LEU A 49 6.92 -7.19 -4.14
C LEU A 49 6.71 -5.73 -3.76
N VAL A 50 6.61 -5.47 -2.48
CA VAL A 50 6.64 -4.10 -1.94
C VAL A 50 7.88 -3.97 -1.07
N ASN A 51 8.75 -3.04 -1.44
CA ASN A 51 9.94 -2.69 -0.67
C ASN A 51 9.62 -1.48 0.21
N LEU A 52 9.83 -1.63 1.50
CA LEU A 52 9.67 -0.56 2.48
C LEU A 52 11.06 0.00 2.76
N LEU A 53 11.37 1.19 2.24
CA LEU A 53 12.70 1.78 2.32
C LEU A 53 12.66 3.06 3.15
N THR A 54 13.65 3.27 4.00
CA THR A 54 13.72 4.51 4.79
C THR A 54 13.81 5.73 3.87
N VAL A 55 13.15 6.80 4.27
CA VAL A 55 13.25 8.08 3.57
C VAL A 55 14.71 8.58 3.52
N ASP A 56 15.53 8.20 4.49
CA ASP A 56 16.96 8.58 4.53
C ASP A 56 17.74 7.96 3.38
N ASN A 57 17.39 6.75 2.96
CA ASN A 57 18.07 6.05 1.86
C ASN A 57 17.40 6.25 0.50
N ALA A 58 16.19 6.78 0.48
CA ALA A 58 15.45 7.01 -0.76
C ALA A 58 16.21 7.88 -1.78
N PRO A 59 16.94 8.95 -1.38
CA PRO A 59 17.67 9.75 -2.34
C PRO A 59 18.68 8.97 -3.18
N THR A 60 19.24 7.89 -2.66
CA THR A 60 20.15 7.02 -3.41
C THR A 60 19.51 6.51 -4.71
N LEU A 61 18.20 6.28 -4.68
CA LEU A 61 17.47 5.67 -5.80
C LEU A 61 16.74 6.70 -6.67
N VAL A 62 16.33 7.83 -6.11
CA VAL A 62 15.47 8.77 -6.83
C VAL A 62 16.11 10.12 -7.14
N ALA A 63 17.31 10.41 -6.59
CA ALA A 63 17.99 11.69 -6.84
C ALA A 63 18.14 11.94 -8.34
N PRO A 64 17.99 13.17 -8.84
CA PRO A 64 17.85 14.42 -8.09
C PRO A 64 16.40 14.75 -7.69
N SER A 65 15.44 13.87 -7.91
CA SER A 65 14.06 14.10 -7.44
C SER A 65 14.04 14.15 -5.92
N PRO A 66 13.37 15.13 -5.31
CA PRO A 66 13.22 15.15 -3.85
C PRO A 66 12.27 14.05 -3.37
N VAL A 67 12.49 13.60 -2.16
CA VAL A 67 11.57 12.65 -1.49
C VAL A 67 10.47 13.45 -0.80
N GLY A 68 9.21 13.04 -1.00
CA GLY A 68 8.08 13.68 -0.34
C GLY A 68 8.16 13.50 1.18
N ALA A 69 7.96 14.59 1.92
CA ALA A 69 7.90 14.54 3.38
C ALA A 69 6.61 13.91 3.86
N ALA A 70 6.61 13.43 5.11
CA ALA A 70 5.39 13.02 5.78
C ALA A 70 4.38 14.19 5.77
N GLY A 71 3.14 13.93 5.39
CA GLY A 71 2.12 14.96 5.30
C GLY A 71 2.11 15.76 3.99
N ALA A 72 3.00 15.46 3.04
CA ALA A 72 2.99 16.10 1.71
C ALA A 72 1.74 15.75 0.88
N GLY A 73 0.96 14.79 1.33
CA GLY A 73 -0.23 14.32 0.64
C GLY A 73 0.03 13.09 -0.23
N ALA A 74 -1.05 12.43 -0.62
CA ALA A 74 -0.96 11.23 -1.45
C ALA A 74 -0.70 11.61 -2.91
N ARG A 75 0.28 10.93 -3.53
CA ARG A 75 0.59 11.08 -4.96
C ARG A 75 0.33 9.80 -5.74
N LEU A 76 -0.08 8.74 -5.05
CA LEU A 76 -0.50 7.48 -5.66
C LEU A 76 -1.53 6.80 -4.77
N LEU A 77 -2.22 5.84 -5.36
CA LEU A 77 -3.17 4.99 -4.67
C LEU A 77 -2.91 3.56 -5.13
N LEU A 78 -2.75 2.66 -4.19
CA LEU A 78 -2.57 1.24 -4.48
C LEU A 78 -3.87 0.52 -4.17
N THR A 79 -4.42 -0.21 -5.14
CA THR A 79 -5.72 -0.85 -5.01
C THR A 79 -5.56 -2.37 -4.92
N ILE A 80 -6.17 -2.95 -3.90
CA ILE A 80 -6.24 -4.41 -3.69
C ILE A 80 -7.67 -4.85 -3.99
N ALA A 81 -7.81 -5.84 -4.88
CA ALA A 81 -9.10 -6.47 -5.11
C ALA A 81 -9.48 -7.36 -3.92
N VAL A 82 -10.70 -7.21 -3.43
CA VAL A 82 -11.23 -8.02 -2.33
C VAL A 82 -12.60 -8.57 -2.70
N GLU A 83 -13.00 -9.68 -2.07
CA GLU A 83 -14.31 -10.28 -2.31
C GLU A 83 -15.44 -9.53 -1.61
N ASN A 84 -15.18 -8.98 -0.42
CA ASN A 84 -16.19 -8.31 0.40
C ASN A 84 -15.55 -7.10 1.10
N ALA A 85 -15.83 -5.92 0.58
CA ALA A 85 -15.25 -4.68 1.11
C ALA A 85 -15.71 -4.40 2.54
N ASP A 86 -16.98 -4.68 2.87
CA ASP A 86 -17.51 -4.44 4.21
C ASP A 86 -16.78 -5.31 5.25
N ALA A 87 -16.62 -6.59 4.94
CA ALA A 87 -15.94 -7.53 5.83
C ALA A 87 -14.46 -7.17 6.00
N THR A 88 -13.80 -6.75 4.93
CA THR A 88 -12.40 -6.33 4.98
C THR A 88 -12.24 -5.07 5.85
N CYS A 89 -13.16 -4.10 5.72
CA CYS A 89 -13.14 -2.91 6.58
C CYS A 89 -13.30 -3.28 8.06
N GLU A 90 -14.20 -4.22 8.38
CA GLU A 90 -14.38 -4.68 9.77
C GLU A 90 -13.09 -5.30 10.31
N GLU A 91 -12.40 -6.11 9.50
CA GLU A 91 -11.14 -6.71 9.90
C GLU A 91 -10.04 -5.66 10.11
N LEU A 92 -9.94 -4.68 9.20
CA LEU A 92 -8.99 -3.58 9.34
C LEU A 92 -9.25 -2.80 10.64
N GLU A 93 -10.51 -2.48 10.92
CA GLU A 93 -10.86 -1.74 12.13
C GLU A 93 -10.55 -2.54 13.41
N LYS A 94 -10.72 -3.86 13.39
CA LYS A 94 -10.34 -4.73 14.51
C LYS A 94 -8.83 -4.67 14.78
N HIS A 95 -8.03 -4.41 13.77
CA HIS A 95 -6.58 -4.23 13.91
C HIS A 95 -6.18 -2.78 14.20
N GLY A 96 -7.15 -1.91 14.50
CA GLY A 96 -6.91 -0.51 14.82
C GLY A 96 -6.65 0.39 13.62
N VAL A 97 -6.94 -0.08 12.41
CA VAL A 97 -6.76 0.73 11.21
C VAL A 97 -7.97 1.66 11.02
N ARG A 98 -7.68 2.93 10.82
CA ARG A 98 -8.71 3.92 10.53
C ARG A 98 -9.08 3.86 9.06
N ILE A 99 -10.37 3.74 8.77
CA ILE A 99 -10.88 3.84 7.39
C ILE A 99 -11.00 5.32 7.05
N LEU A 100 -10.31 5.74 6.00
CA LEU A 100 -10.28 7.14 5.57
C LEU A 100 -11.59 7.55 4.89
N ASN A 101 -12.13 6.65 4.08
CA ASN A 101 -13.44 6.82 3.45
C ASN A 101 -13.99 5.45 3.06
N GLY A 102 -15.30 5.37 2.88
CA GLY A 102 -15.97 4.15 2.49
C GLY A 102 -16.30 3.21 3.66
N PRO A 103 -16.86 2.03 3.39
CA PRO A 103 -17.19 1.49 2.06
C PRO A 103 -18.24 2.33 1.32
N ILE A 104 -17.99 2.60 0.05
CA ILE A 104 -18.89 3.40 -0.80
C ILE A 104 -19.01 2.70 -2.16
N ASP A 105 -20.23 2.62 -2.68
CA ASP A 105 -20.46 2.13 -4.03
C ASP A 105 -20.13 3.24 -5.03
N ARG A 106 -19.18 2.96 -5.92
CA ARG A 106 -18.71 3.92 -6.91
C ARG A 106 -19.43 3.74 -8.24
N PRO A 107 -19.56 4.82 -9.04
CA PRO A 107 -20.27 4.74 -10.33
C PRO A 107 -19.66 3.73 -11.31
N TRP A 108 -18.42 3.35 -11.14
CA TRP A 108 -17.74 2.37 -12.01
C TRP A 108 -17.88 0.92 -11.56
N GLY A 109 -18.87 0.61 -10.71
CA GLY A 109 -19.21 -0.77 -10.39
C GLY A 109 -18.36 -1.42 -9.32
N ARG A 110 -17.78 -0.61 -8.44
CA ARG A 110 -16.94 -1.09 -7.33
C ARG A 110 -17.43 -0.52 -6.00
N ARG A 111 -17.31 -1.34 -4.96
CA ARG A 111 -17.41 -0.85 -3.58
C ARG A 111 -16.00 -0.70 -3.04
N THR A 112 -15.63 0.53 -2.66
CA THR A 112 -14.26 0.84 -2.25
C THR A 112 -14.20 1.44 -0.86
N ALA A 113 -13.03 1.23 -0.23
CA ALA A 113 -12.68 1.92 1.00
C ALA A 113 -11.16 2.17 0.98
N ALA A 114 -10.73 3.22 1.64
CA ALA A 114 -9.33 3.59 1.70
C ALA A 114 -8.83 3.60 3.13
N PHE A 115 -7.54 3.25 3.28
CA PHE A 115 -6.83 3.31 4.54
C PHE A 115 -5.38 3.70 4.26
N ALA A 116 -4.63 4.06 5.30
CA ALA A 116 -3.22 4.42 5.14
C ALA A 116 -2.34 3.50 5.98
N ASP A 117 -1.11 3.30 5.51
CA ASP A 117 -0.08 2.66 6.32
C ASP A 117 0.47 3.68 7.35
N PRO A 118 1.36 3.26 8.28
CA PRO A 118 1.90 4.18 9.29
C PRO A 118 2.67 5.38 8.73
N ALA A 119 3.18 5.28 7.50
CA ALA A 119 3.89 6.39 6.85
C ALA A 119 2.97 7.32 6.06
N GLY A 120 1.68 6.99 5.98
CA GLY A 120 0.71 7.79 5.23
C GLY A 120 0.53 7.38 3.78
N ASN A 121 1.09 6.26 3.35
CA ASN A 121 0.84 5.72 2.01
C ASN A 121 -0.59 5.18 1.96
N VAL A 122 -1.34 5.60 0.94
CA VAL A 122 -2.78 5.30 0.86
C VAL A 122 -3.02 4.06 0.02
N TRP A 123 -3.80 3.15 0.58
CA TRP A 123 -4.28 1.93 -0.06
C TRP A 123 -5.80 1.99 -0.20
N GLU A 124 -6.29 1.34 -1.25
CA GLU A 124 -7.71 1.15 -1.49
C GLU A 124 -8.00 -0.35 -1.55
N ILE A 125 -9.11 -0.77 -0.95
CA ILE A 125 -9.70 -2.09 -1.23
C ILE A 125 -10.88 -1.88 -2.15
N ALA A 126 -11.08 -2.79 -3.10
CA ALA A 126 -12.12 -2.66 -4.11
C ALA A 126 -12.80 -4.02 -4.36
N GLN A 127 -14.11 -4.03 -4.18
CA GLN A 127 -14.97 -5.18 -4.46
C GLN A 127 -15.73 -4.94 -5.76
N VAL A 128 -15.75 -5.95 -6.63
CA VAL A 128 -16.60 -5.89 -7.83
C VAL A 128 -18.05 -6.05 -7.40
N LEU A 129 -18.89 -5.08 -7.77
CA LEU A 129 -20.33 -5.16 -7.51
C LEU A 129 -21.01 -6.01 -8.59
N PRO A 130 -22.09 -6.73 -8.24
CA PRO A 130 -22.87 -7.41 -9.26
C PRO A 130 -23.50 -6.40 -10.22
N ASP A 131 -23.66 -6.79 -11.47
CA ASP A 131 -24.36 -5.99 -12.45
C ASP A 131 -25.82 -5.78 -12.01
N ALA A 132 -26.28 -4.54 -12.12
CA ALA A 132 -27.65 -4.18 -11.75
C ALA A 132 -28.64 -4.67 -12.82
#